data_b40dd5f3da7d8079693a1e3e403d1af0
#
_entry.id   b40dd5f3da7d8079693a1e3e403d1af0
#
_cell.length_a   1.000
_cell.length_b   1.000
_cell.length_c   1.000
_cell.angle_alpha   90.00
_cell.angle_beta   90.00
_cell.angle_gamma   90.00
#
_symmetry.space_group_name_H-M   'P 1'
#
loop_
_entity.id
_entity.type
_entity.pdbx_description
1 polymer ?
#
loop_
_entity_poly.entity_id
_entity_poly.type
_entity_poly.pdbx_seq_one_letter_code
_entity_poly.pdbx_strand_id
1 'polypeptide(L)'
;MKPVVRVVGLGPGTADHLTARTYSLLMASPVVRLRTRRHPAAAAFEDVVSYDEFYDDADSFDDLYAAIVADLVALATHATDHEVVYAVPGSPTVAERTVELLRSREDVTTILEPAVSVIDVACATLGRDPMTEGLTIADALASSEDFRGPGPLLILQTYSPEVLASVADRLPDDVSVTVLHHLGLEDEQVVALRASALTTFAAADHLTSLWVEGFRDASVALGDLVEFVRRLRAECPWDQEQTHASLTRHLLEEAYEAIDALEAFARADAAGDVDDVVVDHLEEELGDVLFQVLFHAELGEEEGNFNLASIADTLRDKLIGRHPHVFGDVSVSGAEEVASRWEALKRVEKGRTSVTEGIAWQLPALTLYTKLLRKAALLDGWLDDPSASRDHAVHALSSLNLDADTAHAATSTTEVPAAWGDALTALVAAAKSVGVDLEGVLRERATSLREVIVEAEAATEA
;
A
#
# COMPACT_ATOMS: atom_id res chain seq x y z
N MET A 1 16.72 21.04 -40.71
CA MET A 1 16.06 19.86 -40.09
C MET A 1 16.68 19.69 -38.71
N LYS A 2 15.95 19.15 -37.74
CA LYS A 2 16.57 18.80 -36.44
C LYS A 2 17.59 17.67 -36.68
N PRO A 3 18.73 17.63 -35.92
CA PRO A 3 19.64 16.50 -35.92
C PRO A 3 18.92 15.20 -35.61
N VAL A 4 19.36 14.06 -36.13
CA VAL A 4 18.69 12.77 -35.96
C VAL A 4 19.63 11.77 -35.31
N VAL A 5 19.19 11.17 -34.19
CA VAL A 5 19.81 9.99 -33.58
C VAL A 5 18.86 8.81 -33.75
N ARG A 6 19.31 7.79 -34.46
CA ARG A 6 18.59 6.52 -34.63
C ARG A 6 19.14 5.50 -33.67
N VAL A 7 18.29 5.03 -32.76
CA VAL A 7 18.64 4.02 -31.76
C VAL A 7 18.24 2.63 -32.23
N VAL A 8 19.20 1.72 -32.22
CA VAL A 8 19.02 0.31 -32.60
C VAL A 8 19.37 -0.60 -31.43
N GLY A 9 18.67 -1.72 -31.28
CA GLY A 9 18.98 -2.71 -30.25
C GLY A 9 19.84 -3.85 -30.78
N LEU A 10 20.82 -4.26 -29.99
CA LEU A 10 21.71 -5.39 -30.28
C LEU A 10 21.06 -6.76 -29.92
N GLY A 11 19.85 -6.74 -29.35
CA GLY A 11 19.27 -7.96 -28.76
C GLY A 11 19.89 -8.30 -27.40
N PRO A 12 19.37 -9.28 -26.66
CA PRO A 12 19.85 -9.62 -25.32
C PRO A 12 21.01 -10.63 -25.28
N GLY A 13 21.40 -11.21 -26.41
CA GLY A 13 22.41 -12.26 -26.47
C GLY A 13 23.40 -12.08 -27.62
N THR A 14 23.62 -13.14 -28.41
CA THR A 14 24.53 -13.17 -29.58
C THR A 14 24.00 -12.34 -30.76
N ALA A 15 24.80 -12.28 -31.82
CA ALA A 15 24.39 -11.67 -33.07
C ALA A 15 23.15 -12.31 -33.73
N ASP A 16 22.75 -13.50 -33.33
CA ASP A 16 21.53 -14.18 -33.79
C ASP A 16 20.26 -13.42 -33.38
N HIS A 17 20.33 -12.61 -32.33
CA HIS A 17 19.24 -11.74 -31.91
C HIS A 17 19.20 -10.37 -32.63
N LEU A 18 20.15 -10.10 -33.51
CA LEU A 18 20.11 -8.89 -34.34
C LEU A 18 18.99 -9.02 -35.39
N THR A 19 18.16 -8.00 -35.48
CA THR A 19 17.25 -7.91 -36.62
C THR A 19 18.04 -7.58 -37.89
N ALA A 20 17.59 -8.08 -39.05
CA ALA A 20 18.18 -7.75 -40.33
C ALA A 20 18.25 -6.22 -40.57
N ARG A 21 17.27 -5.50 -40.05
CA ARG A 21 17.20 -4.04 -40.11
C ARG A 21 18.30 -3.38 -39.29
N THR A 22 18.48 -3.80 -38.02
CA THR A 22 19.58 -3.32 -37.17
C THR A 22 20.94 -3.56 -37.82
N TYR A 23 21.19 -4.80 -38.27
CA TYR A 23 22.45 -5.14 -38.94
C TYR A 23 22.72 -4.24 -40.15
N SER A 24 21.73 -4.02 -41.03
CA SER A 24 21.87 -3.17 -42.20
C SER A 24 22.18 -1.70 -41.84
N LEU A 25 21.55 -1.18 -40.79
CA LEU A 25 21.78 0.19 -40.31
C LEU A 25 23.20 0.35 -39.74
N LEU A 26 23.68 -0.59 -38.96
CA LEU A 26 25.03 -0.58 -38.38
C LEU A 26 26.10 -0.65 -39.45
N MET A 27 25.88 -1.45 -40.51
CA MET A 27 26.82 -1.59 -41.61
C MET A 27 26.81 -0.42 -42.59
N ALA A 28 25.70 0.27 -42.76
CA ALA A 28 25.54 1.32 -43.75
C ALA A 28 25.78 2.75 -43.20
N SER A 29 25.71 2.95 -41.90
CA SER A 29 25.84 4.28 -41.30
C SER A 29 27.33 4.69 -41.21
N PRO A 30 27.68 5.94 -41.62
CA PRO A 30 29.04 6.46 -41.47
C PRO A 30 29.37 6.82 -40.01
N VAL A 31 28.39 7.05 -39.16
CA VAL A 31 28.60 7.38 -37.76
C VAL A 31 27.76 6.43 -36.87
N VAL A 32 28.45 5.48 -36.26
CA VAL A 32 27.88 4.53 -35.33
C VAL A 32 28.56 4.68 -33.98
N ARG A 33 27.77 4.53 -32.90
CA ARG A 33 28.24 4.46 -31.53
C ARG A 33 27.61 3.24 -30.84
N LEU A 34 28.44 2.44 -30.14
CA LEU A 34 27.98 1.39 -29.25
C LEU A 34 27.87 1.92 -27.82
N ARG A 35 26.81 1.57 -27.13
CA ARG A 35 26.70 1.81 -25.69
C ARG A 35 27.87 1.18 -24.93
N THR A 36 28.19 -0.07 -25.27
CA THR A 36 29.29 -0.83 -24.69
C THR A 36 29.74 -1.93 -25.66
N ARG A 37 31.03 -2.28 -25.62
CA ARG A 37 31.58 -3.46 -26.26
C ARG A 37 31.46 -4.73 -25.46
N ARG A 38 31.09 -4.61 -24.18
CA ARG A 38 30.93 -5.77 -23.29
C ARG A 38 29.69 -6.60 -23.61
N HIS A 39 28.98 -6.29 -24.68
CA HIS A 39 27.82 -7.03 -25.15
C HIS A 39 28.24 -8.09 -26.22
N PRO A 40 27.78 -9.37 -26.13
CA PRO A 40 28.20 -10.44 -27.04
C PRO A 40 28.02 -10.10 -28.53
N ALA A 41 26.88 -9.50 -28.91
CA ALA A 41 26.62 -9.11 -30.29
C ALA A 41 27.56 -7.98 -30.79
N ALA A 42 28.20 -7.23 -29.90
CA ALA A 42 29.14 -6.15 -30.29
C ALA A 42 30.43 -6.69 -30.94
N ALA A 43 30.78 -7.96 -30.72
CA ALA A 43 31.91 -8.62 -31.35
C ALA A 43 31.83 -8.62 -32.89
N ALA A 44 30.63 -8.50 -33.47
CA ALA A 44 30.43 -8.38 -34.91
C ALA A 44 30.81 -6.96 -35.47
N PHE A 45 31.14 -5.99 -34.60
CA PHE A 45 31.36 -4.57 -34.94
C PHE A 45 32.62 -4.03 -34.26
N GLU A 46 33.78 -4.70 -34.44
CA GLU A 46 35.03 -4.44 -33.72
C GLU A 46 35.58 -3.02 -33.93
N ASP A 47 35.37 -2.42 -35.12
CA ASP A 47 35.91 -1.09 -35.47
C ASP A 47 34.99 0.07 -35.04
N VAL A 48 33.79 -0.23 -34.43
CA VAL A 48 32.83 0.80 -34.04
C VAL A 48 33.21 1.40 -32.68
N VAL A 49 33.18 2.72 -32.55
CA VAL A 49 33.47 3.44 -31.30
C VAL A 49 32.40 3.13 -30.25
N SER A 50 32.82 2.85 -29.02
CA SER A 50 31.94 2.63 -27.88
C SER A 50 32.10 3.70 -26.81
N TYR A 51 31.15 3.75 -25.89
CA TYR A 51 31.18 4.64 -24.73
C TYR A 51 31.79 3.99 -23.48
N ASP A 52 32.52 2.87 -23.62
CA ASP A 52 33.09 2.18 -22.44
C ASP A 52 34.07 3.09 -21.66
N GLU A 53 34.83 3.98 -22.31
CA GLU A 53 35.69 4.92 -21.61
C GLU A 53 34.92 5.92 -20.72
N PHE A 54 33.70 6.27 -21.10
CA PHE A 54 32.86 7.17 -20.29
C PHE A 54 32.46 6.56 -18.93
N TYR A 55 32.44 5.22 -18.82
CA TYR A 55 32.17 4.53 -17.57
C TYR A 55 33.31 4.67 -16.54
N ASP A 56 34.56 4.82 -17.05
CA ASP A 56 35.73 4.94 -16.19
C ASP A 56 35.91 6.40 -15.67
N ASP A 57 35.34 7.39 -16.38
CA ASP A 57 35.48 8.81 -16.08
C ASP A 57 34.28 9.41 -15.30
N ALA A 58 33.15 8.70 -15.17
CA ALA A 58 31.93 9.24 -14.57
C ALA A 58 31.88 9.02 -13.06
N ASP A 59 31.51 10.06 -12.32
CA ASP A 59 31.31 10.01 -10.86
C ASP A 59 29.99 9.28 -10.46
N SER A 60 29.01 9.27 -11.37
CA SER A 60 27.70 8.61 -11.19
C SER A 60 27.11 8.10 -12.50
N PHE A 61 26.14 7.20 -12.44
CA PHE A 61 25.41 6.75 -13.63
C PHE A 61 24.62 7.88 -14.31
N ASP A 62 24.09 8.84 -13.57
CA ASP A 62 23.39 9.98 -14.14
C ASP A 62 24.33 10.88 -14.95
N ASP A 63 25.54 11.13 -14.43
CA ASP A 63 26.58 11.90 -15.16
C ASP A 63 27.02 11.15 -16.42
N LEU A 64 27.24 9.85 -16.33
CA LEU A 64 27.55 8.97 -17.46
C LEU A 64 26.50 9.09 -18.58
N TYR A 65 25.24 8.91 -18.23
CA TYR A 65 24.14 8.94 -19.19
C TYR A 65 23.98 10.34 -19.83
N ALA A 66 24.14 11.40 -19.03
CA ALA A 66 24.11 12.76 -19.52
C ALA A 66 25.27 13.04 -20.50
N ALA A 67 26.49 12.57 -20.22
CA ALA A 67 27.65 12.71 -21.09
C ALA A 67 27.47 11.97 -22.43
N ILE A 68 26.97 10.72 -22.40
CA ILE A 68 26.65 9.94 -23.60
C ILE A 68 25.62 10.69 -24.48
N VAL A 69 24.57 11.19 -23.88
CA VAL A 69 23.51 11.92 -24.58
C VAL A 69 24.06 13.22 -25.19
N ALA A 70 24.91 13.94 -24.46
CA ALA A 70 25.54 15.16 -24.94
C ALA A 70 26.43 14.90 -26.18
N ASP A 71 27.26 13.85 -26.17
CA ASP A 71 28.09 13.45 -27.31
C ASP A 71 27.24 13.04 -28.51
N LEU A 72 26.21 12.21 -28.32
CA LEU A 72 25.30 11.80 -29.40
C LEU A 72 24.61 12.99 -30.08
N VAL A 73 24.15 13.96 -29.28
CA VAL A 73 23.53 15.18 -29.82
C VAL A 73 24.55 16.06 -30.55
N ALA A 74 25.76 16.19 -30.02
CA ALA A 74 26.85 16.91 -30.68
C ALA A 74 27.20 16.26 -32.01
N LEU A 75 27.37 14.94 -32.06
CA LEU A 75 27.63 14.20 -33.30
C LEU A 75 26.51 14.38 -34.31
N ALA A 76 25.25 14.26 -33.89
CA ALA A 76 24.11 14.43 -34.77
C ALA A 76 23.97 15.87 -35.30
N THR A 77 24.39 16.87 -34.51
CA THR A 77 24.38 18.27 -34.91
C THR A 77 25.42 18.53 -35.98
N HIS A 78 26.58 17.85 -35.96
CA HIS A 78 27.64 17.97 -36.96
C HIS A 78 27.38 17.11 -38.21
N ALA A 79 26.51 16.11 -38.11
CA ALA A 79 26.14 15.21 -39.21
C ALA A 79 25.07 15.84 -40.10
N THR A 80 25.46 16.67 -41.07
CA THR A 80 24.50 17.42 -41.91
C THR A 80 23.76 16.54 -42.94
N ASP A 81 24.38 15.46 -43.39
CA ASP A 81 23.93 14.63 -44.53
C ASP A 81 23.54 13.19 -44.12
N HIS A 82 23.64 12.84 -42.85
CA HIS A 82 23.37 11.50 -42.36
C HIS A 82 22.90 11.50 -40.91
N GLU A 83 22.34 10.39 -40.50
CA GLU A 83 21.90 10.16 -39.13
C GLU A 83 23.04 9.54 -38.30
N VAL A 84 23.05 9.78 -36.98
CA VAL A 84 23.90 9.05 -36.04
C VAL A 84 23.16 7.81 -35.61
N VAL A 85 23.79 6.63 -35.74
CA VAL A 85 23.24 5.37 -35.27
C VAL A 85 23.85 5.04 -33.90
N TYR A 86 22.97 4.87 -32.89
CA TYR A 86 23.36 4.51 -31.55
C TYR A 86 22.83 3.11 -31.23
N ALA A 87 23.74 2.18 -30.93
CA ALA A 87 23.39 0.79 -30.62
C ALA A 87 23.49 0.53 -29.15
N VAL A 88 22.39 0.00 -28.60
CA VAL A 88 22.22 -0.33 -27.16
C VAL A 88 22.07 -1.85 -26.96
N PRO A 89 22.46 -2.40 -25.81
CA PRO A 89 22.13 -3.76 -25.42
C PRO A 89 20.62 -4.00 -25.41
N GLY A 90 20.16 -5.19 -25.74
CA GLY A 90 18.75 -5.54 -25.72
C GLY A 90 17.91 -4.74 -26.70
N SER A 91 16.79 -4.21 -26.23
CA SER A 91 15.86 -3.37 -26.99
C SER A 91 15.91 -1.92 -26.53
N PRO A 92 15.87 -0.92 -27.46
CA PRO A 92 15.86 0.50 -27.12
C PRO A 92 14.71 0.95 -26.21
N THR A 93 13.69 0.12 -26.05
CA THR A 93 12.48 0.44 -25.27
C THR A 93 12.42 -0.25 -23.91
N VAL A 94 13.47 -1.00 -23.54
CA VAL A 94 13.48 -1.79 -22.29
C VAL A 94 14.70 -1.40 -21.45
N ALA A 95 14.45 -0.78 -20.29
CA ALA A 95 15.45 -0.43 -19.28
C ALA A 95 16.67 0.37 -19.81
N GLU A 96 16.45 1.30 -20.76
CA GLU A 96 17.55 2.04 -21.41
C GLU A 96 17.45 3.54 -21.12
N ARG A 97 18.10 3.98 -20.04
CA ARG A 97 18.04 5.34 -19.51
C ARG A 97 18.54 6.40 -20.51
N THR A 98 19.58 6.11 -21.30
CA THR A 98 20.08 7.06 -22.30
C THR A 98 19.06 7.35 -23.39
N VAL A 99 18.22 6.37 -23.72
CA VAL A 99 17.12 6.52 -24.70
C VAL A 99 16.01 7.41 -24.15
N GLU A 100 15.66 7.25 -22.89
CA GLU A 100 14.67 8.13 -22.23
C GLU A 100 15.14 9.58 -22.23
N LEU A 101 16.41 9.81 -21.88
CA LEU A 101 17.02 11.14 -21.88
C LEU A 101 17.08 11.75 -23.30
N LEU A 102 17.42 10.97 -24.33
CA LEU A 102 17.38 11.43 -25.72
C LEU A 102 15.96 11.82 -26.15
N ARG A 103 14.96 11.04 -25.79
CA ARG A 103 13.55 11.30 -26.13
C ARG A 103 12.97 12.52 -25.44
N SER A 104 13.47 12.89 -24.27
CA SER A 104 13.05 14.09 -23.54
C SER A 104 13.59 15.39 -24.13
N ARG A 105 14.53 15.33 -25.07
CA ARG A 105 15.15 16.51 -25.69
C ARG A 105 14.34 17.06 -26.85
N GLU A 106 14.23 18.38 -26.90
CA GLU A 106 13.54 19.07 -28.00
C GLU A 106 14.44 19.42 -29.18
N ASP A 107 15.76 19.40 -28.99
CA ASP A 107 16.76 19.85 -29.98
C ASP A 107 17.21 18.71 -30.92
N VAL A 108 16.87 17.46 -30.67
CA VAL A 108 17.18 16.29 -31.48
C VAL A 108 15.91 15.49 -31.81
N THR A 109 15.91 14.78 -32.92
CA THR A 109 14.90 13.80 -33.29
C THR A 109 15.42 12.40 -32.97
N THR A 110 14.78 11.68 -32.06
CA THR A 110 15.15 10.31 -31.70
C THR A 110 14.23 9.33 -32.43
N ILE A 111 14.80 8.39 -33.20
CA ILE A 111 14.07 7.34 -33.91
C ILE A 111 14.47 6.01 -33.29
N LEU A 112 13.49 5.24 -32.80
CA LEU A 112 13.73 3.93 -32.23
C LEU A 112 13.41 2.83 -33.24
N GLU A 113 14.35 1.92 -33.46
CA GLU A 113 14.13 0.73 -34.27
C GLU A 113 13.70 -0.45 -33.38
N PRO A 114 12.69 -1.24 -33.80
CA PRO A 114 12.29 -2.43 -33.07
C PRO A 114 13.44 -3.47 -33.00
N ALA A 115 13.58 -4.07 -31.82
CA ALA A 115 14.61 -5.09 -31.58
C ALA A 115 14.08 -6.19 -30.67
N VAL A 116 14.74 -7.36 -30.68
CA VAL A 116 14.49 -8.44 -29.74
C VAL A 116 14.85 -7.96 -28.33
N SER A 117 13.97 -8.16 -27.38
CA SER A 117 14.19 -7.80 -25.97
C SER A 117 14.51 -9.03 -25.10
N VAL A 118 15.02 -8.80 -23.90
CA VAL A 118 15.18 -9.85 -22.88
C VAL A 118 13.83 -10.47 -22.51
N ILE A 119 12.74 -9.71 -22.64
CA ILE A 119 11.38 -10.18 -22.38
C ILE A 119 11.00 -11.31 -23.35
N ASP A 120 11.28 -11.11 -24.66
CA ASP A 120 10.97 -12.10 -25.69
C ASP A 120 11.75 -13.40 -25.44
N VAL A 121 13.05 -13.29 -25.10
CA VAL A 121 13.89 -14.46 -24.85
C VAL A 121 13.51 -15.17 -23.56
N ALA A 122 13.26 -14.44 -22.47
CA ALA A 122 12.82 -15.00 -21.21
C ALA A 122 11.49 -15.78 -21.38
N CYS A 123 10.51 -15.18 -22.06
CA CYS A 123 9.23 -15.84 -22.31
C CYS A 123 9.40 -17.09 -23.21
N ALA A 124 10.24 -17.04 -24.23
CA ALA A 124 10.52 -18.18 -25.12
C ALA A 124 11.23 -19.31 -24.35
N THR A 125 12.24 -18.98 -23.53
CA THR A 125 13.01 -19.96 -22.73
C THR A 125 12.12 -20.67 -21.72
N LEU A 126 11.20 -19.91 -21.08
CA LEU A 126 10.27 -20.48 -20.07
C LEU A 126 9.01 -21.09 -20.68
N GLY A 127 8.74 -20.87 -21.97
CA GLY A 127 7.52 -21.33 -22.63
C GLY A 127 6.27 -20.60 -22.13
N ARG A 128 6.39 -19.31 -21.78
CA ARG A 128 5.34 -18.49 -21.17
C ARG A 128 4.81 -17.44 -22.16
N ASP A 129 3.52 -17.16 -22.08
CA ASP A 129 2.87 -16.09 -22.84
C ASP A 129 2.65 -14.89 -21.90
N PRO A 130 3.37 -13.76 -22.10
CA PRO A 130 3.31 -12.62 -21.20
C PRO A 130 1.92 -11.99 -21.11
N MET A 131 1.10 -12.09 -22.16
CA MET A 131 -0.24 -11.52 -22.19
C MET A 131 -1.22 -12.41 -21.41
N THR A 132 -1.17 -13.73 -21.62
CA THR A 132 -2.07 -14.67 -20.96
C THR A 132 -1.82 -14.73 -19.45
N GLU A 133 -0.56 -14.58 -19.03
CA GLU A 133 -0.17 -14.67 -17.62
C GLU A 133 -0.17 -13.32 -16.90
N GLY A 134 -0.38 -12.23 -17.62
CA GLY A 134 -0.36 -10.88 -17.01
C GLY A 134 1.03 -10.48 -16.50
N LEU A 135 2.09 -10.77 -17.30
CA LEU A 135 3.47 -10.48 -16.91
C LEU A 135 3.67 -9.01 -16.56
N THR A 136 4.20 -8.77 -15.38
CA THR A 136 4.68 -7.45 -14.95
C THR A 136 6.20 -7.37 -15.08
N ILE A 137 6.73 -6.23 -15.55
CA ILE A 137 8.17 -6.00 -15.66
C ILE A 137 8.55 -4.98 -14.59
N ALA A 138 9.55 -5.32 -13.79
CA ALA A 138 10.02 -4.49 -12.70
C ALA A 138 11.54 -4.22 -12.81
N ASP A 139 11.98 -3.11 -12.24
CA ASP A 139 13.38 -2.78 -12.07
C ASP A 139 13.85 -3.14 -10.66
N ALA A 140 14.91 -3.92 -10.52
CA ALA A 140 15.45 -4.31 -9.21
C ALA A 140 15.87 -3.11 -8.35
N LEU A 141 16.20 -1.97 -8.99
CA LEU A 141 16.64 -0.74 -8.32
C LEU A 141 15.48 0.20 -7.96
N ALA A 142 14.29 -0.08 -8.45
CA ALA A 142 13.09 0.70 -8.14
C ALA A 142 12.57 0.43 -6.71
N SER A 143 11.53 1.17 -6.31
CA SER A 143 10.93 0.99 -4.99
C SER A 143 10.25 -0.38 -4.85
N SER A 144 10.06 -0.85 -3.61
CA SER A 144 9.36 -2.11 -3.34
C SER A 144 7.92 -2.15 -3.85
N GLU A 145 7.33 -0.99 -4.15
CA GLU A 145 5.97 -0.89 -4.68
C GLU A 145 5.83 -1.43 -6.11
N ASP A 146 6.95 -1.51 -6.85
CA ASP A 146 6.96 -2.00 -8.24
C ASP A 146 6.92 -3.54 -8.32
N PHE A 147 7.04 -4.26 -7.19
CA PHE A 147 7.00 -5.73 -7.13
C PHE A 147 5.59 -6.25 -6.85
N ARG A 148 4.57 -5.58 -7.37
CA ARG A 148 3.17 -5.92 -7.18
C ARG A 148 2.52 -6.28 -8.51
N GLY A 149 1.62 -7.24 -8.46
CA GLY A 149 0.81 -7.61 -9.62
C GLY A 149 0.21 -9.01 -9.50
N PRO A 150 -0.89 -9.26 -10.22
CA PRO A 150 -1.60 -10.55 -10.15
C PRO A 150 -0.85 -11.69 -10.87
N GLY A 151 0.10 -11.36 -11.73
CA GLY A 151 0.86 -12.32 -12.54
C GLY A 151 2.32 -12.42 -12.12
N PRO A 152 3.12 -13.18 -12.90
CA PRO A 152 4.55 -13.28 -12.66
C PRO A 152 5.25 -11.93 -12.89
N LEU A 153 6.43 -11.76 -12.26
CA LEU A 153 7.28 -10.59 -12.44
C LEU A 153 8.54 -10.99 -13.20
N LEU A 154 8.92 -10.20 -14.22
CA LEU A 154 10.26 -10.24 -14.78
C LEU A 154 11.05 -9.05 -14.21
N ILE A 155 11.98 -9.34 -13.29
CA ILE A 155 12.79 -8.32 -12.63
C ILE A 155 14.11 -8.18 -13.40
N LEU A 156 14.34 -6.99 -13.90
CA LEU A 156 15.55 -6.60 -14.64
C LEU A 156 16.53 -5.87 -13.73
N GLN A 157 17.75 -5.59 -14.23
CA GLN A 157 18.81 -4.87 -13.49
C GLN A 157 19.36 -5.64 -12.28
N THR A 158 19.31 -6.97 -12.28
CA THR A 158 19.79 -7.84 -11.18
C THR A 158 21.25 -8.24 -11.34
N TYR A 159 22.11 -7.24 -11.55
CA TYR A 159 23.47 -7.36 -12.06
C TYR A 159 24.53 -7.75 -11.02
N SER A 160 24.17 -7.93 -9.76
CA SER A 160 25.14 -8.33 -8.73
C SER A 160 24.48 -9.13 -7.59
N PRO A 161 25.27 -9.90 -6.83
CA PRO A 161 24.76 -10.61 -5.65
C PRO A 161 24.10 -9.69 -4.61
N GLU A 162 24.59 -8.45 -4.45
CA GLU A 162 24.01 -7.47 -3.52
C GLU A 162 22.62 -7.03 -3.97
N VAL A 163 22.43 -6.83 -5.28
CA VAL A 163 21.10 -6.52 -5.83
C VAL A 163 20.16 -7.72 -5.67
N LEU A 164 20.64 -8.96 -5.89
CA LEU A 164 19.85 -10.15 -5.63
C LEU A 164 19.42 -10.26 -4.16
N ALA A 165 20.29 -9.91 -3.21
CA ALA A 165 19.96 -9.86 -1.80
C ALA A 165 18.86 -8.83 -1.52
N SER A 166 19.00 -7.62 -2.08
CA SER A 166 17.98 -6.57 -1.95
C SER A 166 16.63 -6.95 -2.56
N VAL A 167 16.61 -7.74 -3.64
CA VAL A 167 15.37 -8.28 -4.21
C VAL A 167 14.78 -9.35 -3.29
N ALA A 168 15.61 -10.26 -2.76
CA ALA A 168 15.18 -11.30 -1.84
C ALA A 168 14.46 -10.72 -0.61
N ASP A 169 15.02 -9.65 -0.01
CA ASP A 169 14.45 -8.97 1.17
C ASP A 169 13.05 -8.34 0.90
N ARG A 170 12.65 -8.21 -0.38
CA ARG A 170 11.37 -7.61 -0.79
C ARG A 170 10.34 -8.64 -1.25
N LEU A 171 10.70 -9.90 -1.32
CA LEU A 171 9.85 -11.01 -1.73
C LEU A 171 9.52 -11.91 -0.54
N PRO A 172 8.35 -12.56 -0.49
CA PRO A 172 8.11 -13.63 0.48
C PRO A 172 9.14 -14.76 0.34
N ASP A 173 9.64 -15.29 1.45
CA ASP A 173 10.72 -16.27 1.51
C ASP A 173 10.49 -17.52 0.66
N ASP A 174 9.26 -17.96 0.55
CA ASP A 174 8.83 -19.20 -0.11
C ASP A 174 8.46 -19.02 -1.58
N VAL A 175 8.46 -17.79 -2.09
CA VAL A 175 8.14 -17.52 -3.50
C VAL A 175 9.15 -18.18 -4.41
N SER A 176 8.65 -18.80 -5.48
CA SER A 176 9.47 -19.42 -6.49
C SER A 176 10.07 -18.38 -7.42
N VAL A 177 11.38 -18.40 -7.56
CA VAL A 177 12.14 -17.50 -8.43
C VAL A 177 12.99 -18.33 -9.38
N THR A 178 12.97 -17.99 -10.66
CA THR A 178 13.88 -18.57 -11.65
C THR A 178 14.90 -17.52 -12.04
N VAL A 179 16.17 -17.79 -11.75
CA VAL A 179 17.28 -16.96 -12.22
C VAL A 179 17.50 -17.27 -13.70
N LEU A 180 17.46 -16.22 -14.49
CA LEU A 180 17.69 -16.23 -15.94
C LEU A 180 19.03 -15.54 -16.20
N HIS A 181 20.07 -16.33 -16.35
CA HIS A 181 21.44 -15.83 -16.51
C HIS A 181 21.97 -16.22 -17.88
N HIS A 182 22.55 -15.23 -18.59
CA HIS A 182 23.15 -15.38 -19.90
C HIS A 182 22.21 -15.98 -20.97
N LEU A 183 20.93 -15.56 -20.96
CA LEU A 183 19.94 -16.08 -21.90
C LEU A 183 20.39 -15.97 -23.37
N GLY A 184 20.33 -17.09 -24.10
CA GLY A 184 20.74 -17.19 -25.50
C GLY A 184 22.24 -17.22 -25.72
N LEU A 185 23.05 -17.45 -24.67
CA LEU A 185 24.51 -17.67 -24.77
C LEU A 185 24.86 -19.14 -24.50
N GLU A 186 26.11 -19.53 -24.82
CA GLU A 186 26.57 -20.92 -24.61
C GLU A 186 26.61 -21.36 -23.16
N ASP A 187 26.74 -20.41 -22.25
CA ASP A 187 26.79 -20.60 -20.79
C ASP A 187 25.47 -20.22 -20.11
N GLU A 188 24.36 -20.26 -20.84
CA GLU A 188 23.02 -20.02 -20.32
C GLU A 188 22.73 -20.87 -19.09
N GLN A 189 22.18 -20.25 -18.05
CA GLN A 189 21.70 -20.91 -16.85
C GLN A 189 20.28 -20.45 -16.52
N VAL A 190 19.40 -21.42 -16.34
CA VAL A 190 18.02 -21.25 -15.89
C VAL A 190 17.88 -22.02 -14.59
N VAL A 191 17.90 -21.32 -13.45
CA VAL A 191 18.00 -21.92 -12.12
C VAL A 191 16.79 -21.57 -11.28
N ALA A 192 15.98 -22.56 -10.92
CA ALA A 192 14.84 -22.38 -10.03
C ALA A 192 15.29 -22.40 -8.56
N LEU A 193 14.92 -21.36 -7.81
CA LEU A 193 15.25 -21.17 -6.40
C LEU A 193 14.00 -20.68 -5.63
N ARG A 194 14.10 -20.63 -4.30
CA ARG A 194 13.21 -19.83 -3.47
C ARG A 194 13.80 -18.44 -3.29
N ALA A 195 12.97 -17.41 -3.04
CA ALA A 195 13.45 -16.06 -2.79
C ALA A 195 14.50 -16.01 -1.69
N SER A 196 14.28 -16.74 -0.59
CA SER A 196 15.24 -16.87 0.53
C SER A 196 16.61 -17.47 0.13
N ALA A 197 16.69 -18.15 -1.01
CA ALA A 197 17.91 -18.78 -1.52
C ALA A 197 18.61 -17.95 -2.64
N LEU A 198 18.07 -16.81 -3.06
CA LEU A 198 18.63 -16.01 -4.15
C LEU A 198 20.08 -15.58 -3.92
N THR A 199 20.45 -15.30 -2.66
CA THR A 199 21.82 -14.93 -2.27
C THR A 199 22.85 -16.04 -2.51
N THR A 200 22.41 -17.27 -2.77
CA THR A 200 23.32 -18.38 -3.10
C THR A 200 23.79 -18.34 -4.56
N PHE A 201 23.14 -17.55 -5.41
CA PHE A 201 23.53 -17.38 -6.82
C PHE A 201 24.62 -16.33 -6.94
N ALA A 202 25.88 -16.73 -6.88
CA ALA A 202 27.03 -15.84 -6.85
C ALA A 202 27.48 -15.32 -8.25
N ALA A 203 26.96 -15.89 -9.34
CA ALA A 203 27.36 -15.57 -10.70
C ALA A 203 26.62 -14.39 -11.33
N ALA A 204 25.78 -13.69 -10.56
CA ALA A 204 24.97 -12.58 -11.08
C ALA A 204 25.82 -11.47 -11.69
N ASP A 205 25.48 -11.08 -12.90
CA ASP A 205 26.08 -9.97 -13.65
C ASP A 205 25.03 -9.21 -14.47
N HIS A 206 25.49 -8.30 -15.35
CA HIS A 206 24.64 -7.44 -16.18
C HIS A 206 23.73 -8.18 -17.19
N LEU A 207 23.91 -9.49 -17.38
CA LEU A 207 23.06 -10.37 -18.20
C LEU A 207 22.20 -11.30 -17.35
N THR A 208 21.94 -10.92 -16.11
CA THR A 208 21.08 -11.64 -15.17
C THR A 208 19.73 -10.95 -15.04
N SER A 209 18.65 -11.71 -15.07
CA SER A 209 17.29 -11.28 -14.73
C SER A 209 16.60 -12.38 -13.91
N LEU A 210 15.51 -12.00 -13.26
CA LEU A 210 14.72 -12.93 -12.44
C LEU A 210 13.31 -13.03 -12.98
N TRP A 211 12.82 -14.25 -13.08
CA TRP A 211 11.40 -14.54 -13.23
C TRP A 211 10.86 -14.96 -11.88
N VAL A 212 9.98 -14.18 -11.31
CA VAL A 212 9.32 -14.47 -10.04
C VAL A 212 7.92 -14.97 -10.36
N GLU A 213 7.56 -16.15 -9.88
CA GLU A 213 6.20 -16.64 -10.02
C GLU A 213 5.23 -15.72 -9.27
N GLY A 214 4.02 -15.59 -9.80
CA GLY A 214 3.00 -14.76 -9.16
C GLY A 214 2.78 -15.21 -7.70
N PHE A 215 2.77 -14.25 -6.79
CA PHE A 215 2.45 -14.50 -5.39
C PHE A 215 1.26 -13.63 -4.97
N ARG A 216 0.50 -14.17 -4.01
CA ARG A 216 -0.69 -13.47 -3.53
C ARG A 216 -0.28 -12.46 -2.47
N ASP A 217 -0.08 -11.22 -2.87
CA ASP A 217 0.06 -10.10 -1.95
C ASP A 217 -1.31 -9.49 -1.56
N ALA A 218 -1.29 -8.52 -0.65
CA ALA A 218 -2.51 -7.85 -0.21
C ALA A 218 -3.24 -7.13 -1.35
N SER A 219 -2.53 -6.64 -2.38
CA SER A 219 -3.16 -5.92 -3.51
C SER A 219 -3.94 -6.88 -4.40
N VAL A 220 -3.38 -8.05 -4.67
CA VAL A 220 -4.04 -9.12 -5.43
C VAL A 220 -5.25 -9.65 -4.65
N ALA A 221 -5.06 -9.95 -3.35
CA ALA A 221 -6.15 -10.43 -2.50
C ALA A 221 -7.32 -9.44 -2.42
N LEU A 222 -7.00 -8.15 -2.28
CA LEU A 222 -8.03 -7.09 -2.25
C LEU A 222 -8.71 -6.93 -3.62
N GLY A 223 -7.96 -7.01 -4.72
CA GLY A 223 -8.51 -6.97 -6.07
C GLY A 223 -9.48 -8.11 -6.35
N ASP A 224 -9.11 -9.36 -6.00
CA ASP A 224 -9.98 -10.53 -6.09
C ASP A 224 -11.27 -10.35 -5.26
N LEU A 225 -11.14 -9.79 -4.04
CA LEU A 225 -12.27 -9.56 -3.16
C LEU A 225 -13.22 -8.50 -3.72
N VAL A 226 -12.71 -7.44 -4.34
CA VAL A 226 -13.53 -6.43 -5.04
C VAL A 226 -14.35 -7.08 -6.15
N GLU A 227 -13.73 -7.89 -7.01
CA GLU A 227 -14.44 -8.59 -8.09
C GLU A 227 -15.47 -9.59 -7.54
N PHE A 228 -15.16 -10.25 -6.41
CA PHE A 228 -16.07 -11.15 -5.72
C PHE A 228 -17.31 -10.40 -5.19
N VAL A 229 -17.14 -9.25 -4.54
CA VAL A 229 -18.24 -8.40 -4.04
C VAL A 229 -19.10 -7.90 -5.21
N ARG A 230 -18.50 -7.45 -6.30
CA ARG A 230 -19.20 -7.05 -7.54
C ARG A 230 -20.04 -8.18 -8.08
N ARG A 231 -19.52 -9.40 -8.08
CA ARG A 231 -20.27 -10.57 -8.53
C ARG A 231 -21.43 -10.91 -7.58
N LEU A 232 -21.22 -10.85 -6.25
CA LEU A 232 -22.31 -11.03 -5.29
C LEU A 232 -23.42 -10.01 -5.53
N ARG A 233 -23.08 -8.74 -5.70
CA ARG A 233 -24.04 -7.68 -6.00
C ARG A 233 -24.84 -7.95 -7.29
N ALA A 234 -24.20 -8.50 -8.31
CA ALA A 234 -24.85 -8.80 -9.60
C ALA A 234 -25.71 -10.07 -9.58
N GLU A 235 -25.34 -11.10 -8.80
CA GLU A 235 -25.94 -12.44 -8.92
C GLU A 235 -26.76 -12.86 -7.68
N CYS A 236 -26.49 -12.32 -6.48
CA CYS A 236 -27.20 -12.70 -5.26
C CYS A 236 -28.47 -11.83 -5.08
N PRO A 237 -29.68 -12.44 -5.00
CA PRO A 237 -30.92 -11.68 -4.86
C PRO A 237 -30.97 -10.81 -3.60
N TRP A 238 -30.36 -11.26 -2.50
CA TRP A 238 -30.32 -10.50 -1.26
C TRP A 238 -29.42 -9.27 -1.40
N ASP A 239 -28.23 -9.45 -1.98
CA ASP A 239 -27.28 -8.36 -2.19
C ASP A 239 -27.83 -7.29 -3.15
N GLN A 240 -28.57 -7.71 -4.19
CA GLN A 240 -29.22 -6.81 -5.15
C GLN A 240 -30.23 -5.83 -4.51
N GLU A 241 -30.86 -6.24 -3.41
CA GLU A 241 -31.84 -5.41 -2.69
C GLU A 241 -31.20 -4.43 -1.70
N GLN A 242 -29.90 -4.59 -1.39
CA GLN A 242 -29.25 -3.77 -0.37
C GLN A 242 -29.02 -2.33 -0.87
N THR A 243 -29.08 -1.41 0.10
CA THR A 243 -28.81 0.01 -0.06
C THR A 243 -27.87 0.49 1.05
N HIS A 244 -27.30 1.68 0.91
CA HIS A 244 -26.52 2.30 1.99
C HIS A 244 -27.30 2.34 3.33
N ALA A 245 -28.62 2.58 3.27
CA ALA A 245 -29.45 2.66 4.45
C ALA A 245 -29.73 1.28 5.08
N SER A 246 -30.01 0.24 4.26
CA SER A 246 -30.28 -1.11 4.78
C SER A 246 -29.05 -1.75 5.42
N LEU A 247 -27.85 -1.45 4.90
CA LEU A 247 -26.57 -1.97 5.42
C LEU A 247 -26.06 -1.26 6.67
N THR A 248 -26.63 -0.10 7.05
CA THR A 248 -26.18 0.63 8.24
C THR A 248 -26.18 -0.22 9.51
N ARG A 249 -27.21 -1.07 9.68
CA ARG A 249 -27.30 -1.97 10.86
C ARG A 249 -26.23 -3.05 10.85
N HIS A 250 -25.93 -3.62 9.67
CA HIS A 250 -24.91 -4.65 9.53
C HIS A 250 -23.52 -4.07 9.79
N LEU A 251 -23.18 -2.93 9.22
CA LEU A 251 -21.92 -2.23 9.54
C LEU A 251 -21.78 -1.97 11.06
N LEU A 252 -22.87 -1.70 11.76
CA LEU A 252 -22.85 -1.52 13.21
C LEU A 252 -22.60 -2.84 13.94
N GLU A 253 -23.26 -3.93 13.51
CA GLU A 253 -23.09 -5.29 14.05
C GLU A 253 -21.64 -5.73 13.87
N GLU A 254 -21.11 -5.74 12.65
CA GLU A 254 -19.71 -6.13 12.36
C GLU A 254 -18.69 -5.26 13.11
N ALA A 255 -18.97 -3.95 13.27
CA ALA A 255 -18.08 -3.10 14.05
C ALA A 255 -18.03 -3.46 15.53
N TYR A 256 -19.14 -3.97 16.12
CA TYR A 256 -19.15 -4.44 17.51
C TYR A 256 -18.52 -5.82 17.65
N GLU A 257 -18.73 -6.72 16.71
CA GLU A 257 -18.12 -8.06 16.68
C GLU A 257 -16.60 -7.93 16.55
N ALA A 258 -16.12 -7.06 15.66
CA ALA A 258 -14.69 -6.73 15.58
C ALA A 258 -14.13 -6.11 16.88
N ILE A 259 -14.91 -5.28 17.60
CA ILE A 259 -14.49 -4.75 18.91
C ILE A 259 -14.37 -5.88 19.94
N ASP A 260 -15.33 -6.79 20.01
CA ASP A 260 -15.31 -7.92 20.94
C ASP A 260 -14.12 -8.85 20.66
N ALA A 261 -13.81 -9.13 19.37
CA ALA A 261 -12.63 -9.90 18.96
C ALA A 261 -11.30 -9.18 19.30
N LEU A 262 -11.22 -7.86 19.08
CA LEU A 262 -10.05 -7.04 19.46
C LEU A 262 -9.83 -7.05 20.99
N GLU A 263 -10.87 -6.95 21.78
CA GLU A 263 -10.79 -7.03 23.24
C GLU A 263 -10.37 -8.43 23.72
N ALA A 264 -10.85 -9.50 23.05
CA ALA A 264 -10.44 -10.87 23.33
C ALA A 264 -8.96 -11.07 23.03
N PHE A 265 -8.50 -10.61 21.86
CA PHE A 265 -7.10 -10.63 21.46
C PHE A 265 -6.22 -9.89 22.47
N ALA A 266 -6.59 -8.65 22.83
CA ALA A 266 -5.82 -7.85 23.78
C ALA A 266 -5.72 -8.50 25.17
N ARG A 267 -6.76 -9.22 25.63
CA ARG A 267 -6.72 -9.98 26.89
C ARG A 267 -5.77 -11.18 26.78
N ALA A 268 -5.81 -11.93 25.69
CA ALA A 268 -4.92 -13.06 25.44
C ALA A 268 -3.46 -12.62 25.34
N ASP A 269 -3.20 -11.50 24.63
CA ASP A 269 -1.86 -10.93 24.49
C ASP A 269 -1.28 -10.48 25.85
N ALA A 270 -2.08 -9.79 26.66
CA ALA A 270 -1.67 -9.38 28.01
C ALA A 270 -1.40 -10.57 28.95
N ALA A 271 -2.06 -11.71 28.71
CA ALA A 271 -1.84 -12.95 29.45
C ALA A 271 -0.66 -13.77 28.89
N GLY A 272 -0.16 -13.45 27.69
CA GLY A 272 0.84 -14.24 26.96
C GLY A 272 0.28 -15.58 26.45
N ASP A 273 -0.99 -15.66 26.16
CA ASP A 273 -1.73 -16.88 25.77
C ASP A 273 -2.55 -16.63 24.46
N VAL A 274 -1.90 -16.05 23.46
CA VAL A 274 -2.49 -15.88 22.13
C VAL A 274 -2.40 -17.20 21.40
N ASP A 275 -3.55 -17.82 21.12
CA ASP A 275 -3.67 -19.02 20.30
C ASP A 275 -4.26 -18.72 18.91
N ASP A 276 -4.21 -19.73 18.03
CA ASP A 276 -4.71 -19.60 16.67
C ASP A 276 -6.22 -19.28 16.61
N VAL A 277 -7.01 -19.73 17.60
CA VAL A 277 -8.46 -19.50 17.64
C VAL A 277 -8.78 -18.01 17.84
N VAL A 278 -8.03 -17.34 18.72
CA VAL A 278 -8.20 -15.89 18.97
C VAL A 278 -7.73 -15.08 17.77
N VAL A 279 -6.67 -15.53 17.09
CA VAL A 279 -6.16 -14.88 15.88
C VAL A 279 -7.16 -15.03 14.74
N ASP A 280 -7.62 -16.26 14.47
CA ASP A 280 -8.56 -16.56 13.39
C ASP A 280 -9.88 -15.79 13.57
N HIS A 281 -10.39 -15.72 14.80
CA HIS A 281 -11.61 -14.96 15.09
C HIS A 281 -11.43 -13.46 14.83
N LEU A 282 -10.30 -12.87 15.22
CA LEU A 282 -10.02 -11.45 14.91
C LEU A 282 -9.88 -11.21 13.41
N GLU A 283 -9.26 -12.15 12.68
CA GLU A 283 -9.13 -12.05 11.21
C GLU A 283 -10.51 -12.11 10.53
N GLU A 284 -11.40 -12.99 10.98
CA GLU A 284 -12.79 -13.13 10.50
C GLU A 284 -13.54 -11.80 10.65
N GLU A 285 -13.61 -11.25 11.86
CA GLU A 285 -14.38 -10.03 12.14
C GLU A 285 -13.83 -8.79 11.44
N LEU A 286 -12.51 -8.69 11.29
CA LEU A 286 -11.91 -7.62 10.47
C LEU A 286 -12.26 -7.80 8.98
N GLY A 287 -12.40 -9.03 8.51
CA GLY A 287 -12.86 -9.36 7.16
C GLY A 287 -14.29 -8.87 6.92
N ASP A 288 -15.20 -9.07 7.88
CA ASP A 288 -16.59 -8.65 7.78
C ASP A 288 -16.73 -7.11 7.79
N VAL A 289 -15.94 -6.40 8.58
CA VAL A 289 -15.85 -4.94 8.50
C VAL A 289 -15.33 -4.48 7.12
N LEU A 290 -14.32 -5.16 6.57
CA LEU A 290 -13.79 -4.87 5.24
C LEU A 290 -14.86 -5.11 4.16
N PHE A 291 -15.62 -6.20 4.25
CA PHE A 291 -16.73 -6.48 3.34
C PHE A 291 -17.75 -5.36 3.31
N GLN A 292 -18.15 -4.80 4.47
CA GLN A 292 -19.05 -3.65 4.54
C GLN A 292 -18.50 -2.44 3.78
N VAL A 293 -17.20 -2.15 3.92
CA VAL A 293 -16.57 -1.03 3.20
C VAL A 293 -16.60 -1.27 1.69
N LEU A 294 -16.27 -2.48 1.23
CA LEU A 294 -16.28 -2.84 -0.19
C LEU A 294 -17.68 -2.80 -0.78
N PHE A 295 -18.67 -3.28 -0.04
CA PHE A 295 -20.05 -3.26 -0.49
C PHE A 295 -20.58 -1.83 -0.64
N HIS A 296 -20.29 -0.97 0.32
CA HIS A 296 -20.62 0.46 0.21
C HIS A 296 -19.87 1.16 -0.95
N ALA A 297 -18.65 0.72 -1.27
CA ALA A 297 -17.89 1.24 -2.42
C ALA A 297 -18.54 0.83 -3.75
N GLU A 298 -19.03 -0.40 -3.86
CA GLU A 298 -19.76 -0.90 -5.05
C GLU A 298 -21.07 -0.14 -5.25
N LEU A 299 -21.88 0.06 -4.18
CA LEU A 299 -23.09 0.88 -4.26
C LEU A 299 -22.78 2.31 -4.72
N GLY A 300 -21.72 2.92 -4.21
CA GLY A 300 -21.29 4.26 -4.61
C GLY A 300 -20.86 4.32 -6.07
N GLU A 301 -20.24 3.26 -6.59
CA GLU A 301 -19.86 3.15 -8.01
C GLU A 301 -21.09 3.00 -8.91
N GLU A 302 -22.08 2.18 -8.54
CA GLU A 302 -23.36 2.05 -9.24
C GLU A 302 -24.12 3.40 -9.33
N GLU A 303 -24.08 4.18 -8.25
CA GLU A 303 -24.70 5.52 -8.20
C GLU A 303 -23.90 6.60 -8.92
N GLY A 304 -22.65 6.33 -9.33
CA GLY A 304 -21.74 7.28 -9.96
C GLY A 304 -21.22 8.36 -9.00
N ASN A 305 -21.25 8.13 -7.70
CA ASN A 305 -20.86 9.08 -6.65
C ASN A 305 -19.39 8.93 -6.22
N PHE A 306 -18.96 7.71 -5.94
CA PHE A 306 -17.60 7.36 -5.50
C PHE A 306 -17.37 5.85 -5.69
N ASN A 307 -16.11 5.41 -5.55
CA ASN A 307 -15.72 4.00 -5.61
C ASN A 307 -14.58 3.72 -4.62
N LEU A 308 -14.10 2.47 -4.56
CA LEU A 308 -13.03 2.08 -3.65
C LEU A 308 -11.76 2.90 -3.87
N ALA A 309 -11.38 3.19 -5.13
CA ALA A 309 -10.18 3.97 -5.42
C ALA A 309 -10.29 5.39 -4.85
N SER A 310 -11.43 6.08 -5.07
CA SER A 310 -11.64 7.42 -4.53
C SER A 310 -11.73 7.46 -2.99
N ILE A 311 -12.24 6.39 -2.36
CA ILE A 311 -12.21 6.24 -0.89
C ILE A 311 -10.76 6.15 -0.40
N ALA A 312 -9.94 5.30 -1.04
CA ALA A 312 -8.54 5.10 -0.70
C ALA A 312 -7.72 6.38 -0.89
N ASP A 313 -7.89 7.07 -2.03
CA ASP A 313 -7.21 8.34 -2.32
C ASP A 313 -7.60 9.42 -1.31
N THR A 314 -8.88 9.57 -1.02
CA THR A 314 -9.38 10.53 -0.02
C THR A 314 -8.78 10.26 1.36
N LEU A 315 -8.68 8.98 1.75
CA LEU A 315 -8.07 8.60 3.03
C LEU A 315 -6.57 8.89 3.03
N ARG A 316 -5.85 8.49 1.97
CA ARG A 316 -4.41 8.72 1.81
C ARG A 316 -4.06 10.20 1.92
N ASP A 317 -4.73 11.05 1.14
CA ASP A 317 -4.46 12.49 1.09
C ASP A 317 -4.73 13.15 2.44
N LYS A 318 -5.81 12.73 3.10
CA LYS A 318 -6.12 13.15 4.47
C LYS A 318 -5.03 12.73 5.47
N LEU A 319 -4.51 11.52 5.38
CA LEU A 319 -3.46 11.02 6.27
C LEU A 319 -2.13 11.74 6.01
N ILE A 320 -1.73 11.93 4.75
CA ILE A 320 -0.54 12.69 4.37
C ILE A 320 -0.62 14.11 4.95
N GLY A 321 -1.73 14.80 4.73
CA GLY A 321 -1.93 16.16 5.24
C GLY A 321 -1.89 16.29 6.77
N ARG A 322 -2.23 15.21 7.50
CA ARG A 322 -2.22 15.19 8.97
C ARG A 322 -0.94 14.63 9.60
N HIS A 323 -0.02 14.11 8.78
CA HIS A 323 1.29 13.61 9.23
C HIS A 323 2.46 14.35 8.58
N PRO A 324 2.52 15.70 8.70
CA PRO A 324 3.61 16.47 8.11
C PRO A 324 4.99 16.15 8.72
N HIS A 325 5.01 15.44 9.84
CA HIS A 325 6.23 14.93 10.47
C HIS A 325 6.74 13.61 9.85
N VAL A 326 5.93 12.95 9.02
CA VAL A 326 6.30 11.73 8.27
C VAL A 326 6.54 12.05 6.80
N PHE A 327 5.67 12.86 6.21
CA PHE A 327 5.64 13.15 4.77
C PHE A 327 6.15 14.55 4.40
N GLY A 328 6.66 15.32 5.37
CA GLY A 328 7.19 16.68 5.21
C GLY A 328 8.35 16.94 6.17
N ASP A 329 8.70 18.23 6.35
CA ASP A 329 9.89 18.65 7.09
C ASP A 329 9.61 19.02 8.56
N VAL A 330 8.47 18.62 9.13
CA VAL A 330 8.07 18.97 10.49
C VAL A 330 8.65 17.98 11.49
N SER A 331 9.36 18.46 12.52
CA SER A 331 9.81 17.62 13.63
C SER A 331 8.81 17.64 14.79
N VAL A 332 8.65 16.53 15.48
CA VAL A 332 7.81 16.36 16.68
C VAL A 332 8.61 15.71 17.81
N SER A 333 8.29 16.08 19.05
CA SER A 333 9.01 15.56 20.24
C SER A 333 8.42 14.26 20.80
N GLY A 334 7.21 13.87 20.38
CA GLY A 334 6.55 12.65 20.86
C GLY A 334 5.07 12.57 20.49
N ALA A 335 4.42 11.48 20.93
CA ALA A 335 3.03 11.14 20.57
C ALA A 335 2.00 12.19 21.03
N GLU A 336 2.22 12.86 22.17
CA GLU A 336 1.32 13.89 22.68
C GLU A 336 1.28 15.14 21.78
N GLU A 337 2.44 15.53 21.24
CA GLU A 337 2.52 16.65 20.29
C GLU A 337 1.84 16.29 18.98
N VAL A 338 2.01 15.05 18.50
CA VAL A 338 1.30 14.54 17.31
C VAL A 338 -0.21 14.62 17.50
N ALA A 339 -0.73 14.13 18.64
CA ALA A 339 -2.16 14.15 18.95
C ALA A 339 -2.74 15.57 19.01
N SER A 340 -2.02 16.51 19.63
CA SER A 340 -2.41 17.92 19.71
C SER A 340 -2.47 18.57 18.33
N ARG A 341 -1.43 18.38 17.51
CA ARG A 341 -1.36 18.90 16.14
C ARG A 341 -2.45 18.30 15.24
N TRP A 342 -2.75 17.03 15.39
CA TRP A 342 -3.81 16.34 14.66
C TRP A 342 -5.17 17.00 14.85
N GLU A 343 -5.54 17.32 16.08
CA GLU A 343 -6.83 18.00 16.36
C GLU A 343 -6.85 19.43 15.79
N ALA A 344 -5.72 20.14 15.82
CA ALA A 344 -5.61 21.48 15.24
C ALA A 344 -5.76 21.44 13.71
N LEU A 345 -5.04 20.54 13.02
CA LEU A 345 -5.12 20.36 11.58
C LEU A 345 -6.54 19.97 11.13
N LYS A 346 -7.19 19.05 11.86
CA LYS A 346 -8.56 18.62 11.59
C LYS A 346 -9.60 19.75 11.73
N ARG A 347 -9.35 20.70 12.61
CA ARG A 347 -10.21 21.88 12.77
C ARG A 347 -10.10 22.81 11.57
N VAL A 348 -8.87 23.08 11.13
CA VAL A 348 -8.59 23.97 9.99
C VAL A 348 -9.12 23.36 8.68
N GLU A 349 -8.82 22.09 8.42
CA GLU A 349 -9.24 21.38 7.20
C GLU A 349 -10.76 21.40 6.97
N LYS A 350 -11.53 21.25 8.04
CA LYS A 350 -12.99 21.16 7.96
C LYS A 350 -13.73 22.48 8.17
N GLY A 351 -13.01 23.61 8.37
CA GLY A 351 -13.61 24.92 8.61
C GLY A 351 -14.60 24.96 9.78
N ARG A 352 -14.38 24.10 10.81
CA ARG A 352 -15.33 23.92 11.92
C ARG A 352 -15.42 25.14 12.79
N THR A 353 -16.65 25.60 13.00
CA THR A 353 -16.96 26.76 13.87
C THR A 353 -17.26 26.35 15.32
N SER A 354 -17.66 25.08 15.53
CA SER A 354 -17.90 24.50 16.86
C SER A 354 -16.95 23.31 17.13
N VAL A 355 -16.53 23.17 18.39
CA VAL A 355 -15.75 22.03 18.87
C VAL A 355 -16.56 20.73 18.81
N THR A 356 -17.88 20.80 18.77
CA THR A 356 -18.79 19.65 18.70
C THR A 356 -19.09 19.19 17.28
N GLU A 357 -18.74 19.98 16.27
CA GLU A 357 -18.95 19.58 14.87
C GLU A 357 -18.19 18.29 14.52
N GLY A 358 -18.88 17.36 13.83
CA GLY A 358 -18.34 16.06 13.39
C GLY A 358 -18.19 15.04 14.51
N ILE A 359 -18.89 15.21 15.63
CA ILE A 359 -19.15 14.15 16.59
C ILE A 359 -20.28 13.29 16.02
N ALA A 360 -20.06 11.97 15.94
CA ALA A 360 -21.11 11.03 15.59
C ALA A 360 -22.09 10.90 16.78
N TRP A 361 -23.32 11.37 16.60
CA TRP A 361 -24.34 11.37 17.65
C TRP A 361 -24.91 9.97 17.94
N GLN A 362 -24.63 9.01 17.09
CA GLN A 362 -25.05 7.60 17.22
C GLN A 362 -24.08 6.76 18.10
N LEU A 363 -23.02 7.36 18.62
CA LEU A 363 -22.12 6.68 19.56
C LEU A 363 -22.88 6.23 20.83
N PRO A 364 -22.44 5.13 21.48
CA PRO A 364 -22.93 4.76 22.81
C PRO A 364 -22.89 5.95 23.77
N ALA A 365 -23.90 6.08 24.63
CA ALA A 365 -24.14 7.31 25.37
C ALA A 365 -22.97 7.72 26.29
N LEU A 366 -22.32 6.75 26.94
CA LEU A 366 -21.16 7.02 27.81
C LEU A 366 -19.96 7.51 26.98
N THR A 367 -19.69 6.85 25.85
CA THR A 367 -18.65 7.25 24.89
C THR A 367 -18.92 8.63 24.31
N LEU A 368 -20.17 8.90 23.90
CA LEU A 368 -20.59 10.20 23.40
C LEU A 368 -20.34 11.31 24.42
N TYR A 369 -20.79 11.11 25.67
CA TYR A 369 -20.64 12.09 26.72
C TYR A 369 -19.15 12.32 27.09
N THR A 370 -18.37 11.26 27.21
CA THR A 370 -16.90 11.35 27.41
C THR A 370 -16.22 12.15 26.29
N LYS A 371 -16.63 11.93 25.04
CA LYS A 371 -16.11 12.69 23.88
C LYS A 371 -16.51 14.16 23.92
N LEU A 372 -17.73 14.48 24.34
CA LEU A 372 -18.18 15.85 24.53
C LEU A 372 -17.35 16.55 25.62
N LEU A 373 -17.12 15.91 26.76
CA LEU A 373 -16.28 16.44 27.83
C LEU A 373 -14.85 16.70 27.37
N ARG A 374 -14.27 15.78 26.55
CA ARG A 374 -12.94 15.99 25.97
C ARG A 374 -12.91 17.20 25.04
N LYS A 375 -13.96 17.43 24.28
CA LYS A 375 -14.05 18.59 23.38
C LYS A 375 -14.31 19.89 24.16
N ALA A 376 -15.09 19.84 25.22
CA ALA A 376 -15.33 20.99 26.09
C ALA A 376 -14.05 21.45 26.78
N ALA A 377 -13.15 20.55 27.17
CA ALA A 377 -11.85 20.87 27.74
C ALA A 377 -10.92 21.71 26.83
N LEU A 378 -11.25 21.82 25.53
CA LEU A 378 -10.55 22.70 24.58
C LEU A 378 -11.06 24.16 24.62
N LEU A 379 -12.10 24.46 25.40
CA LEU A 379 -12.65 25.79 25.55
C LEU A 379 -12.00 26.50 26.73
N ASP A 380 -11.61 27.78 26.54
CA ASP A 380 -11.09 28.59 27.59
C ASP A 380 -12.11 28.77 28.74
N GLY A 381 -11.67 28.51 29.97
CA GLY A 381 -12.52 28.60 31.16
C GLY A 381 -13.29 27.31 31.51
N TRP A 382 -13.19 26.23 30.70
CA TRP A 382 -13.70 24.92 31.05
C TRP A 382 -12.69 24.21 31.97
N LEU A 383 -13.00 24.15 33.26
CA LEU A 383 -12.12 23.52 34.26
C LEU A 383 -12.46 22.03 34.40
N ASP A 384 -11.50 21.17 34.11
CA ASP A 384 -11.53 19.72 34.37
C ASP A 384 -10.74 19.49 35.68
N ASP A 385 -11.35 19.79 36.85
CA ASP A 385 -10.73 19.49 38.13
C ASP A 385 -11.12 18.09 38.59
N PRO A 386 -10.17 17.13 38.65
CA PRO A 386 -10.45 15.76 39.09
C PRO A 386 -11.08 15.66 40.48
N SER A 387 -10.66 16.51 41.42
CA SER A 387 -11.19 16.51 42.79
C SER A 387 -12.62 17.03 42.85
N ALA A 388 -12.91 18.13 42.16
CA ALA A 388 -14.25 18.66 42.02
C ALA A 388 -15.20 17.71 41.30
N SER A 389 -14.72 17.04 40.24
CA SER A 389 -15.49 16.03 39.50
C SER A 389 -15.85 14.83 40.38
N ARG A 390 -14.92 14.33 41.19
CA ARG A 390 -15.16 13.26 42.15
C ARG A 390 -16.16 13.64 43.23
N ASP A 391 -15.98 14.82 43.84
CA ASP A 391 -16.85 15.31 44.93
C ASP A 391 -18.26 15.57 44.43
N HIS A 392 -18.39 16.05 43.18
CA HIS A 392 -19.67 16.17 42.49
C HIS A 392 -20.34 14.82 42.25
N ALA A 393 -19.59 13.81 41.79
CA ALA A 393 -20.14 12.43 41.59
C ALA A 393 -20.63 11.84 42.92
N VAL A 394 -19.85 11.96 43.99
CA VAL A 394 -20.23 11.51 45.34
C VAL A 394 -21.51 12.22 45.82
N HIS A 395 -21.58 13.52 45.63
CA HIS A 395 -22.76 14.29 46.01
C HIS A 395 -24.00 13.89 45.20
N ALA A 396 -23.87 13.78 43.88
CA ALA A 396 -24.94 13.42 42.97
C ALA A 396 -25.50 11.98 43.29
N LEU A 397 -24.56 11.00 43.48
CA LEU A 397 -24.96 9.64 43.91
C LEU A 397 -25.64 9.65 45.27
N SER A 398 -25.19 10.45 46.24
CA SER A 398 -25.76 10.54 47.56
C SER A 398 -27.16 11.21 47.57
N SER A 399 -27.47 11.99 46.55
CA SER A 399 -28.79 12.64 46.38
C SER A 399 -29.84 11.73 45.75
N LEU A 400 -29.43 10.56 45.21
CA LEU A 400 -30.37 9.57 44.67
C LEU A 400 -31.17 8.96 45.83
N ASN A 401 -32.48 9.10 45.78
CA ASN A 401 -33.36 8.40 46.69
C ASN A 401 -33.62 6.99 46.15
N LEU A 402 -33.03 5.97 46.81
CA LEU A 402 -33.11 4.55 46.43
C LEU A 402 -34.21 3.79 47.20
N ASP A 403 -35.12 4.50 47.89
CA ASP A 403 -36.21 3.84 48.64
C ASP A 403 -37.16 3.11 47.68
N ALA A 404 -37.40 1.83 47.99
CA ALA A 404 -38.18 0.91 47.14
C ALA A 404 -39.62 1.36 46.89
N ASP A 405 -40.20 2.19 47.79
CA ASP A 405 -41.57 2.69 47.67
C ASP A 405 -41.73 3.75 46.59
N THR A 406 -40.64 4.43 46.17
CA THR A 406 -40.67 5.39 45.09
C THR A 406 -40.45 4.76 43.70
N ALA A 407 -39.87 3.56 43.64
CA ALA A 407 -39.67 2.83 42.39
C ALA A 407 -40.97 2.40 41.69
N HIS A 408 -42.04 2.17 42.46
CA HIS A 408 -43.36 1.78 41.92
C HIS A 408 -44.19 2.97 41.39
N ALA A 409 -43.87 4.19 41.80
CA ALA A 409 -44.53 5.40 41.30
C ALA A 409 -44.01 5.93 39.97
N ALA A 410 -42.83 5.44 39.51
CA ALA A 410 -42.16 5.88 38.30
C ALA A 410 -42.65 5.18 36.99
N THR A 411 -43.79 4.45 37.03
CA THR A 411 -44.38 3.83 35.82
C THR A 411 -45.19 4.81 34.95
N SER A 412 -45.21 6.07 35.25
CA SER A 412 -45.76 7.11 34.35
C SER A 412 -44.62 7.83 33.64
N THR A 413 -44.25 7.29 32.51
CA THR A 413 -43.69 7.92 31.30
C THR A 413 -43.51 9.44 31.33
N THR A 414 -42.28 9.93 31.20
CA THR A 414 -41.72 11.06 30.48
C THR A 414 -40.65 11.86 31.22
N GLU A 415 -40.41 11.64 32.49
CA GLU A 415 -39.26 12.26 33.18
C GLU A 415 -38.38 11.15 33.74
N VAL A 416 -37.32 10.78 33.03
CA VAL A 416 -36.15 10.15 33.66
C VAL A 416 -35.76 11.13 34.78
N PRO A 417 -35.79 10.72 36.09
CA PRO A 417 -35.47 11.66 37.14
C PRO A 417 -34.16 12.35 36.83
N ALA A 418 -34.17 13.68 36.74
CA ALA A 418 -32.99 14.49 36.40
C ALA A 418 -31.80 14.12 37.30
N ALA A 419 -32.07 13.76 38.57
CA ALA A 419 -31.06 13.29 39.50
C ALA A 419 -30.26 12.05 39.05
N TRP A 420 -30.85 11.12 38.31
CA TRP A 420 -30.13 9.94 37.75
C TRP A 420 -29.24 10.38 36.57
N GLY A 421 -29.74 11.29 35.74
CA GLY A 421 -28.94 11.87 34.66
C GLY A 421 -27.74 12.65 35.21
N ASP A 422 -27.93 13.46 36.22
CA ASP A 422 -26.89 14.23 36.90
C ASP A 422 -25.85 13.31 37.55
N ALA A 423 -26.30 12.24 38.24
CA ALA A 423 -25.39 11.26 38.85
C ALA A 423 -24.55 10.51 37.80
N LEU A 424 -25.16 10.08 36.69
CA LEU A 424 -24.48 9.37 35.62
C LEU A 424 -23.45 10.29 34.94
N THR A 425 -23.83 11.52 34.60
CA THR A 425 -22.93 12.47 33.94
C THR A 425 -21.77 12.90 34.85
N ALA A 426 -22.03 13.07 36.16
CA ALA A 426 -20.99 13.33 37.14
C ALA A 426 -20.02 12.16 37.31
N LEU A 427 -20.54 10.91 37.26
CA LEU A 427 -19.71 9.69 37.30
C LEU A 427 -18.81 9.60 36.06
N VAL A 428 -19.34 9.86 34.86
CA VAL A 428 -18.55 9.87 33.62
C VAL A 428 -17.46 10.95 33.68
N ALA A 429 -17.75 12.15 34.19
CA ALA A 429 -16.77 13.20 34.35
C ALA A 429 -15.65 12.82 35.33
N ALA A 430 -16.01 12.20 36.47
CA ALA A 430 -15.05 11.73 37.46
C ALA A 430 -14.14 10.61 36.91
N ALA A 431 -14.71 9.62 36.21
CA ALA A 431 -13.97 8.54 35.58
C ALA A 431 -12.98 9.05 34.53
N LYS A 432 -13.45 9.96 33.65
CA LYS A 432 -12.62 10.63 32.64
C LYS A 432 -11.42 11.36 33.27
N SER A 433 -11.64 12.05 34.38
CA SER A 433 -10.60 12.85 35.05
C SER A 433 -9.43 11.99 35.59
N VAL A 434 -9.68 10.71 35.81
CA VAL A 434 -8.66 9.72 36.25
C VAL A 434 -8.29 8.71 35.15
N GLY A 435 -8.70 8.95 33.89
CA GLY A 435 -8.34 8.13 32.74
C GLY A 435 -9.09 6.80 32.62
N VAL A 436 -10.24 6.65 33.30
CA VAL A 436 -11.07 5.42 33.24
C VAL A 436 -12.11 5.53 32.09
N ASP A 437 -12.16 4.53 31.25
CA ASP A 437 -13.22 4.34 30.23
C ASP A 437 -14.41 3.58 30.84
N LEU A 438 -15.48 4.31 31.15
CA LEU A 438 -16.69 3.69 31.71
C LEU A 438 -17.48 2.84 30.73
N GLU A 439 -17.41 3.10 29.42
CA GLU A 439 -18.05 2.26 28.40
C GLU A 439 -17.40 0.87 28.41
N GLY A 440 -16.07 0.83 28.33
CA GLY A 440 -15.30 -0.42 28.39
C GLY A 440 -15.51 -1.18 29.71
N VAL A 441 -15.45 -0.48 30.85
CA VAL A 441 -15.69 -1.10 32.17
C VAL A 441 -17.10 -1.71 32.26
N LEU A 442 -18.12 -1.03 31.74
CA LEU A 442 -19.50 -1.54 31.79
C LEU A 442 -19.67 -2.74 30.85
N ARG A 443 -19.03 -2.72 29.69
CA ARG A 443 -19.00 -3.84 28.71
C ARG A 443 -18.33 -5.08 29.33
N GLU A 444 -17.19 -4.91 29.97
CA GLU A 444 -16.49 -6.00 30.67
C GLU A 444 -17.39 -6.61 31.77
N ARG A 445 -18.12 -5.77 32.52
CA ARG A 445 -19.09 -6.27 33.52
C ARG A 445 -20.26 -7.00 32.89
N ALA A 446 -20.74 -6.58 31.74
CA ALA A 446 -21.77 -7.26 30.99
C ALA A 446 -21.31 -8.65 30.51
N THR A 447 -20.06 -8.76 30.03
CA THR A 447 -19.43 -10.03 29.64
C THR A 447 -19.34 -10.98 30.84
N SER A 448 -18.85 -10.52 31.99
CA SER A 448 -18.79 -11.33 33.22
C SER A 448 -20.16 -11.76 33.68
N LEU A 449 -21.19 -10.92 33.56
CA LEU A 449 -22.58 -11.30 33.91
C LEU A 449 -23.11 -12.39 32.97
N ARG A 450 -22.80 -12.32 31.66
CA ARG A 450 -23.16 -13.36 30.68
C ARG A 450 -22.58 -14.72 31.09
N GLU A 451 -21.31 -14.78 31.51
CA GLU A 451 -20.67 -16.00 31.98
C GLU A 451 -21.42 -16.61 33.16
N VAL A 452 -21.78 -15.79 34.14
CA VAL A 452 -22.57 -16.24 35.31
C VAL A 452 -23.95 -16.77 34.89
N ILE A 453 -24.59 -16.14 33.91
CA ILE A 453 -25.88 -16.59 33.38
C ILE A 453 -25.74 -17.96 32.70
N VAL A 454 -24.74 -18.15 31.85
CA VAL A 454 -24.47 -19.42 31.14
C VAL A 454 -24.18 -20.55 32.14
N GLU A 455 -23.38 -20.28 33.18
CA GLU A 455 -23.13 -21.25 34.25
C GLU A 455 -24.42 -21.64 35.02
N ALA A 456 -25.28 -20.65 35.29
CA ALA A 456 -26.56 -20.89 35.95
C ALA A 456 -27.55 -21.70 35.10
N GLU A 457 -27.57 -21.46 33.78
CA GLU A 457 -28.37 -22.23 32.82
C GLU A 457 -27.89 -23.69 32.78
N ALA A 458 -26.56 -23.91 32.63
CA ALA A 458 -25.99 -25.25 32.63
C ALA A 458 -26.25 -26.03 33.94
N ALA A 459 -26.26 -25.33 35.09
CA ALA A 459 -26.59 -25.93 36.38
C ALA A 459 -28.08 -26.27 36.57
N THR A 460 -28.94 -25.64 35.76
CA THR A 460 -30.42 -25.88 35.83
C THR A 460 -30.83 -27.05 34.93
N GLU A 461 -30.04 -27.36 33.91
CA GLU A 461 -30.26 -28.48 32.98
C GLU A 461 -29.66 -29.83 33.48
N ALA A 462 -28.79 -29.80 34.49
CA ALA A 462 -28.14 -30.95 35.12
C ALA A 462 -28.95 -31.47 36.34
#